data_bb82a66d4a9b68b411dff8b043aff027
#
_entry.id   bb82a66d4a9b68b411dff8b043aff027
#
_cell.length_a   1.000
_cell.length_b   1.000
_cell.length_c   1.000
_cell.angle_alpha   90.00
_cell.angle_beta   90.00
_cell.angle_gamma   90.00
#
_symmetry.space_group_name_H-M   'P 1'
#
loop_
_entity.id
_entity.type
_entity.pdbx_description
1 polymer ?
#
loop_
_entity_poly.entity_id
_entity_poly.type
_entity_poly.pdbx_seq_one_letter_code
_entity_poly.pdbx_strand_id
1 'polypeptide(L)'
;MGAAAADPSPVIREFDAKGLYDALEAKRQAEGLSWTDAAVAIWDMASALNAARDARGLANHPISPSTLQNLGKRGNTSCQHALFFLRWLDRTPESFLAGAAAGAGQPLPACGPDRRPRWDLKTLHAGLNECRTTRGATWAQTAHNLRCQPGQLTGLKTARFATGMSLAMRITQWVDRPAAAFIYRARW
;
A
#
# COMPACT_ATOMS: atom_id res chain seq x y z
N MET A 1 38.76 -9.30 18.97
CA MET A 1 37.80 -8.32 18.41
C MET A 1 37.07 -9.01 17.27
N GLY A 2 35.89 -9.58 17.56
CA GLY A 2 35.07 -10.22 16.56
C GLY A 2 34.37 -9.16 15.74
N ALA A 3 34.59 -9.14 14.43
CA ALA A 3 33.76 -8.39 13.49
C ALA A 3 32.35 -8.97 13.59
N ALA A 4 31.39 -8.16 14.04
CA ALA A 4 30.00 -8.52 13.95
C ALA A 4 29.69 -8.77 12.45
N ALA A 5 29.33 -9.99 12.11
CA ALA A 5 28.88 -10.34 10.77
C ALA A 5 27.70 -9.40 10.45
N ALA A 6 27.86 -8.58 9.41
CA ALA A 6 26.79 -7.74 8.92
C ALA A 6 25.61 -8.65 8.58
N ASP A 7 24.49 -8.45 9.26
CA ASP A 7 23.23 -9.16 8.98
C ASP A 7 22.91 -8.95 7.49
N PRO A 8 22.76 -10.01 6.68
CA PRO A 8 22.58 -9.85 5.25
C PRO A 8 21.31 -9.04 5.01
N SER A 9 21.43 -7.93 4.28
CA SER A 9 20.27 -7.12 3.92
C SER A 9 19.19 -8.00 3.30
N PRO A 10 17.93 -7.87 3.72
CA PRO A 10 16.85 -8.73 3.23
C PRO A 10 16.71 -8.62 1.72
N VAL A 11 16.41 -9.72 1.05
CA VAL A 11 16.11 -9.73 -0.38
C VAL A 11 14.77 -9.04 -0.60
N ILE A 12 14.81 -7.83 -1.16
CA ILE A 12 13.61 -7.03 -1.43
C ILE A 12 13.07 -7.38 -2.82
N ARG A 13 11.86 -7.90 -2.86
CA ARG A 13 11.11 -8.18 -4.08
C ARG A 13 10.36 -6.94 -4.52
N GLU A 14 10.28 -6.71 -5.83
CA GLU A 14 9.52 -5.59 -6.39
C GLU A 14 8.01 -5.87 -6.32
N PHE A 15 7.24 -4.80 -6.14
CA PHE A 15 5.78 -4.86 -6.22
C PHE A 15 5.33 -4.87 -7.68
N ASP A 16 4.59 -5.90 -8.07
CA ASP A 16 4.05 -6.09 -9.42
C ASP A 16 2.78 -5.26 -9.63
N ALA A 17 2.97 -4.00 -9.96
CA ALA A 17 1.86 -3.10 -10.26
C ALA A 17 1.09 -3.50 -11.54
N LYS A 18 1.78 -4.16 -12.49
CA LYS A 18 1.12 -4.69 -13.69
C LYS A 18 0.21 -5.87 -13.32
N GLY A 19 0.70 -6.81 -12.52
CA GLY A 19 -0.10 -7.93 -12.02
C GLY A 19 -1.32 -7.46 -11.23
N LEU A 20 -1.18 -6.38 -10.43
CA LEU A 20 -2.32 -5.76 -9.76
C LEU A 20 -3.34 -5.22 -10.78
N TYR A 21 -2.90 -4.52 -11.83
CA TYR A 21 -3.78 -4.02 -12.88
C TYR A 21 -4.47 -5.17 -13.63
N ASP A 22 -3.73 -6.21 -14.00
CA ASP A 22 -4.27 -7.38 -14.72
C ASP A 22 -5.35 -8.09 -13.86
N ALA A 23 -5.15 -8.19 -12.55
CA ALA A 23 -6.15 -8.74 -11.63
C ALA A 23 -7.42 -7.88 -11.54
N LEU A 24 -7.27 -6.55 -11.51
CA LEU A 24 -8.41 -5.61 -11.55
C LEU A 24 -9.18 -5.73 -12.88
N GLU A 25 -8.47 -5.80 -13.98
CA GLU A 25 -9.06 -5.96 -15.32
C GLU A 25 -9.83 -7.28 -15.43
N ALA A 26 -9.23 -8.39 -14.98
CA ALA A 26 -9.88 -9.70 -14.99
C ALA A 26 -11.16 -9.72 -14.16
N LYS A 27 -11.13 -9.16 -12.94
CA LYS A 27 -12.32 -9.07 -12.09
C LYS A 27 -13.39 -8.16 -12.70
N ARG A 28 -13.00 -6.99 -13.21
CA ARG A 28 -13.91 -6.07 -13.90
C ARG A 28 -14.63 -6.74 -15.05
N GLN A 29 -13.88 -7.46 -15.91
CA GLN A 29 -14.44 -8.19 -17.06
C GLN A 29 -15.37 -9.33 -16.62
N ALA A 30 -14.97 -10.10 -15.60
CA ALA A 30 -15.80 -11.18 -15.06
C ALA A 30 -17.14 -10.70 -14.50
N GLU A 31 -17.17 -9.47 -13.94
CA GLU A 31 -18.37 -8.82 -13.41
C GLU A 31 -19.13 -7.99 -14.47
N GLY A 32 -18.63 -7.93 -15.72
CA GLY A 32 -19.25 -7.15 -16.81
C GLY A 32 -19.25 -5.64 -16.61
N LEU A 33 -18.32 -5.12 -15.80
CA LEU A 33 -18.28 -3.70 -15.41
C LEU A 33 -17.48 -2.86 -16.42
N SER A 34 -17.88 -1.62 -16.64
CA SER A 34 -17.01 -0.60 -17.19
C SER A 34 -15.95 -0.15 -16.16
N TRP A 35 -14.91 0.59 -16.58
CA TRP A 35 -13.96 1.18 -15.62
C TRP A 35 -14.64 2.20 -14.69
N THR A 36 -15.68 2.88 -15.14
CA THR A 36 -16.48 3.78 -14.32
C THR A 36 -17.22 3.01 -13.23
N ASP A 37 -17.89 1.93 -13.59
CA ASP A 37 -18.64 1.09 -12.64
C ASP A 37 -17.69 0.41 -11.64
N ALA A 38 -16.53 -0.07 -12.09
CA ALA A 38 -15.51 -0.63 -11.21
C ALA A 38 -14.99 0.40 -10.19
N ALA A 39 -14.76 1.65 -10.63
CA ALA A 39 -14.34 2.72 -9.71
C ALA A 39 -15.41 3.02 -8.65
N VAL A 40 -16.68 3.03 -9.05
CA VAL A 40 -17.83 3.17 -8.13
C VAL A 40 -17.90 1.98 -7.18
N ALA A 41 -17.85 0.74 -7.68
CA ALA A 41 -17.89 -0.46 -6.86
C ALA A 41 -16.78 -0.50 -5.80
N ILE A 42 -15.55 -0.14 -6.18
CA ILE A 42 -14.42 -0.05 -5.25
C ILE A 42 -14.65 1.02 -4.17
N TRP A 43 -15.18 2.18 -4.57
CA TRP A 43 -15.45 3.27 -3.64
C TRP A 43 -16.59 2.95 -2.67
N ASP A 44 -17.65 2.31 -3.16
CA ASP A 44 -18.86 1.99 -2.42
C ASP A 44 -18.72 0.79 -1.46
N MET A 45 -17.59 0.10 -1.48
CA MET A 45 -17.24 -0.81 -0.38
C MET A 45 -17.20 -0.09 0.98
N ALA A 46 -17.20 1.24 1.01
CA ALA A 46 -17.31 2.07 2.21
C ALA A 46 -18.56 3.00 2.14
N SER A 47 -19.68 2.52 1.60
CA SER A 47 -20.88 3.31 1.30
C SER A 47 -21.46 4.02 2.54
N ALA A 48 -21.54 3.35 3.68
CA ALA A 48 -22.02 3.97 4.91
C ALA A 48 -21.10 5.10 5.41
N LEU A 49 -19.79 4.93 5.26
CA LEU A 49 -18.81 5.99 5.56
C LEU A 49 -18.96 7.15 4.57
N ASN A 50 -19.13 6.87 3.28
CA ASN A 50 -19.33 7.89 2.25
C ASN A 50 -20.56 8.75 2.57
N ALA A 51 -21.71 8.10 2.84
CA ALA A 51 -22.95 8.78 3.19
C ALA A 51 -22.84 9.61 4.48
N ALA A 52 -22.17 9.07 5.51
CA ALA A 52 -21.96 9.79 6.76
C ALA A 52 -21.05 11.03 6.59
N ARG A 53 -20.10 11.02 5.66
CA ARG A 53 -19.26 12.17 5.32
C ARG A 53 -20.03 13.21 4.54
N ASP A 54 -20.79 12.78 3.53
CA ASP A 54 -21.66 13.68 2.73
C ASP A 54 -22.69 14.39 3.61
N ALA A 55 -23.34 13.67 4.53
CA ALA A 55 -24.28 14.25 5.48
C ALA A 55 -23.65 15.33 6.41
N ARG A 56 -22.34 15.29 6.58
CA ARG A 56 -21.56 16.28 7.38
C ARG A 56 -20.92 17.37 6.52
N GLY A 57 -21.16 17.40 5.22
CA GLY A 57 -20.52 18.33 4.29
C GLY A 57 -19.02 18.14 4.17
N LEU A 58 -18.49 16.96 4.49
CA LEU A 58 -17.07 16.66 4.39
C LEU A 58 -16.74 16.20 2.97
N ALA A 59 -15.67 16.75 2.41
CA ALA A 59 -15.23 16.38 1.07
C ALA A 59 -14.97 14.88 0.94
N ASN A 60 -15.64 14.25 -0.02
CA ASN A 60 -15.36 12.93 -0.52
C ASN A 60 -14.48 13.04 -1.77
N HIS A 61 -13.51 12.15 -1.89
CA HIS A 61 -12.61 12.07 -3.04
C HIS A 61 -12.72 10.67 -3.65
N PRO A 62 -13.78 10.38 -4.43
CA PRO A 62 -13.99 9.09 -5.04
C PRO A 62 -12.84 8.72 -5.98
N ILE A 63 -12.59 7.43 -6.12
CA ILE A 63 -11.63 6.92 -7.09
C ILE A 63 -12.16 7.22 -8.49
N SER A 64 -11.36 7.88 -9.30
CA SER A 64 -11.73 8.12 -10.70
C SER A 64 -11.36 6.92 -11.58
N PRO A 65 -12.08 6.67 -12.69
CA PRO A 65 -11.69 5.65 -13.66
C PRO A 65 -10.27 5.81 -14.17
N SER A 66 -9.81 7.06 -14.32
CA SER A 66 -8.43 7.37 -14.73
C SER A 66 -7.38 6.90 -13.73
N THR A 67 -7.71 6.84 -12.44
CA THR A 67 -6.79 6.31 -11.40
C THR A 67 -6.49 4.83 -11.66
N LEU A 68 -7.52 4.04 -12.01
CA LEU A 68 -7.39 2.63 -12.36
C LEU A 68 -6.61 2.45 -13.67
N GLN A 69 -6.98 3.19 -14.71
CA GLN A 69 -6.31 3.12 -16.01
C GLN A 69 -4.84 3.58 -15.93
N ASN A 70 -4.54 4.59 -15.12
CA ASN A 70 -3.18 5.07 -14.91
C ASN A 70 -2.28 4.03 -14.22
N LEU A 71 -2.82 3.15 -13.40
CA LEU A 71 -2.06 2.03 -12.86
C LEU A 71 -1.48 1.16 -14.00
N GLY A 72 -2.31 0.78 -14.97
CA GLY A 72 -1.86 0.01 -16.14
C GLY A 72 -0.85 0.76 -17.02
N LYS A 73 -1.05 2.08 -17.22
CA LYS A 73 -0.18 2.90 -18.08
C LYS A 73 1.17 3.26 -17.44
N ARG A 74 1.18 3.54 -16.14
CA ARG A 74 2.36 4.09 -15.43
C ARG A 74 3.08 3.04 -14.58
N GLY A 75 2.47 1.88 -14.34
CA GLY A 75 3.04 0.85 -13.46
C GLY A 75 3.23 1.31 -12.02
N ASN A 76 2.46 2.31 -11.57
CA ASN A 76 2.57 2.84 -10.22
C ASN A 76 1.23 3.36 -9.70
N THR A 77 1.04 3.28 -8.38
CA THR A 77 -0.13 3.81 -7.67
C THR A 77 0.28 4.23 -6.26
N SER A 78 -0.50 5.12 -5.65
CA SER A 78 -0.31 5.42 -4.23
C SER A 78 -0.63 4.18 -3.38
N CYS A 79 0.05 4.03 -2.26
CA CYS A 79 -0.22 2.92 -1.34
C CYS A 79 -1.68 2.94 -0.85
N GLN A 80 -2.30 4.11 -0.73
CA GLN A 80 -3.70 4.23 -0.32
C GLN A 80 -4.68 3.76 -1.40
N HIS A 81 -4.47 4.11 -2.67
CA HIS A 81 -5.31 3.60 -3.76
C HIS A 81 -5.14 2.08 -3.91
N ALA A 82 -3.90 1.58 -3.77
CA ALA A 82 -3.66 0.14 -3.80
C ALA A 82 -4.48 -0.62 -2.74
N LEU A 83 -4.65 -0.07 -1.52
CA LEU A 83 -5.49 -0.71 -0.50
C LEU A 83 -6.95 -0.84 -0.90
N PHE A 84 -7.49 0.15 -1.60
CA PHE A 84 -8.87 0.08 -2.10
C PHE A 84 -9.00 -1.01 -3.17
N PHE A 85 -8.03 -1.09 -4.06
CA PHE A 85 -7.97 -2.12 -5.11
C PHE A 85 -7.84 -3.53 -4.51
N LEU A 86 -6.92 -3.69 -3.58
CA LEU A 86 -6.67 -4.96 -2.90
C LEU A 86 -7.89 -5.43 -2.09
N ARG A 87 -8.59 -4.50 -1.43
CA ARG A 87 -9.84 -4.80 -0.73
C ARG A 87 -10.92 -5.31 -1.69
N TRP A 88 -11.07 -4.68 -2.86
CA TRP A 88 -12.04 -5.12 -3.87
C TRP A 88 -11.68 -6.48 -4.47
N LEU A 89 -10.38 -6.75 -4.65
CA LEU A 89 -9.87 -8.03 -5.13
C LEU A 89 -9.91 -9.14 -4.06
N ASP A 90 -10.09 -8.78 -2.80
CA ASP A 90 -9.89 -9.68 -1.65
C ASP A 90 -8.49 -10.33 -1.67
N ARG A 91 -7.46 -9.50 -1.88
CA ARG A 91 -6.06 -9.91 -2.01
C ARG A 91 -5.16 -9.14 -1.03
N THR A 92 -4.08 -9.80 -0.62
CA THR A 92 -3.05 -9.19 0.23
C THR A 92 -2.05 -8.37 -0.61
N PRO A 93 -1.39 -7.35 -0.03
CA PRO A 93 -0.31 -6.64 -0.70
C PRO A 93 0.84 -7.56 -1.15
N GLU A 94 1.21 -8.51 -0.30
CA GLU A 94 2.33 -9.44 -0.53
C GLU A 94 2.06 -10.40 -1.70
N SER A 95 0.79 -10.68 -2.01
CA SER A 95 0.43 -11.53 -3.15
C SER A 95 0.80 -10.93 -4.51
N PHE A 96 1.19 -9.65 -4.52
CA PHE A 96 1.70 -8.94 -5.70
C PHE A 96 3.20 -8.62 -5.62
N LEU A 97 3.95 -9.27 -4.73
CA LEU A 97 5.41 -9.23 -4.80
C LEU A 97 5.90 -10.21 -5.87
N ALA A 98 6.89 -9.80 -6.63
CA ALA A 98 7.46 -10.62 -7.70
C ALA A 98 7.85 -12.01 -7.20
N GLY A 99 7.31 -13.06 -7.82
CA GLY A 99 7.52 -14.47 -7.44
C GLY A 99 6.79 -14.90 -6.15
N ALA A 100 5.86 -14.12 -5.62
CA ALA A 100 5.05 -14.53 -4.48
C ALA A 100 3.88 -15.43 -4.90
N ALA A 101 3.46 -16.33 -4.01
CA ALA A 101 2.23 -17.08 -4.18
C ALA A 101 1.00 -16.17 -4.06
N ALA A 102 -0.10 -16.54 -4.71
CA ALA A 102 -1.34 -15.76 -4.69
C ALA A 102 -1.92 -15.50 -3.29
N GLY A 103 -1.65 -16.38 -2.32
CA GLY A 103 -2.08 -16.23 -0.93
C GLY A 103 -0.99 -15.74 0.02
N ALA A 104 0.14 -15.19 -0.49
CA ALA A 104 1.22 -14.69 0.35
C ALA A 104 0.77 -13.51 1.22
N GLY A 105 1.36 -13.41 2.42
CA GLY A 105 1.11 -12.32 3.35
C GLY A 105 -0.10 -12.53 4.27
N GLN A 106 -0.43 -11.49 5.04
CA GLN A 106 -1.55 -11.50 5.96
C GLN A 106 -2.76 -10.76 5.37
N PRO A 107 -3.99 -11.25 5.60
CA PRO A 107 -5.19 -10.57 5.15
C PRO A 107 -5.25 -9.12 5.64
N LEU A 108 -5.81 -8.24 4.82
CA LEU A 108 -6.11 -6.88 5.22
C LEU A 108 -7.10 -6.88 6.40
N PRO A 109 -7.04 -5.87 7.30
CA PRO A 109 -8.04 -5.73 8.35
C PRO A 109 -9.45 -5.68 7.75
N ALA A 110 -10.33 -6.58 8.18
CA ALA A 110 -11.71 -6.63 7.72
C ALA A 110 -12.41 -5.28 7.97
N CYS A 111 -12.88 -4.64 6.91
CA CYS A 111 -13.57 -3.36 6.96
C CYS A 111 -15.04 -3.53 6.50
N GLY A 112 -15.98 -3.19 7.36
CA GLY A 112 -17.38 -3.02 6.97
C GLY A 112 -17.60 -1.77 6.11
N PRO A 113 -18.87 -1.50 5.72
CA PRO A 113 -19.20 -0.34 4.89
C PRO A 113 -18.98 1.02 5.59
N ASP A 114 -18.78 1.02 6.91
CA ASP A 114 -18.51 2.20 7.75
C ASP A 114 -17.04 2.55 7.89
N ARG A 115 -16.13 1.79 7.24
CA ARG A 115 -14.67 1.94 7.40
C ARG A 115 -13.92 1.70 6.12
N ARG A 116 -12.69 2.28 6.07
CA ARG A 116 -11.71 2.05 4.98
C ARG A 116 -10.39 1.56 5.53
N PRO A 117 -9.68 0.68 4.83
CA PRO A 117 -8.29 0.37 5.17
C PRO A 117 -7.41 1.60 4.89
N ARG A 118 -6.52 1.92 5.81
CA ARG A 118 -5.57 3.03 5.71
C ARG A 118 -4.18 2.59 6.13
N TRP A 119 -3.18 3.06 5.41
CA TRP A 119 -1.80 2.95 5.84
C TRP A 119 -1.52 3.86 7.04
N ASP A 120 -0.92 3.31 8.08
CA ASP A 120 -0.29 4.07 9.14
C ASP A 120 1.17 4.35 8.77
N LEU A 121 1.36 5.39 7.96
CA LEU A 121 2.69 5.78 7.50
C LEU A 121 3.59 6.25 8.64
N LYS A 122 3.02 6.74 9.75
CA LYS A 122 3.79 7.14 10.93
C LYS A 122 4.35 5.92 11.66
N THR A 123 3.54 4.90 11.88
CA THR A 123 3.98 3.63 12.45
C THR A 123 4.96 2.91 11.51
N LEU A 124 4.74 2.95 10.20
CA LEU A 124 5.68 2.43 9.22
C LEU A 124 7.04 3.16 9.30
N HIS A 125 7.04 4.50 9.41
CA HIS A 125 8.26 5.28 9.62
C HIS A 125 8.95 4.94 10.94
N ALA A 126 8.20 4.78 12.03
CA ALA A 126 8.75 4.43 13.33
C ALA A 126 9.47 3.08 13.28
N GLY A 127 8.84 2.04 12.71
CA GLY A 127 9.46 0.73 12.52
C GLY A 127 10.69 0.78 11.62
N LEU A 128 10.63 1.56 10.54
CA LEU A 128 11.78 1.80 9.66
C LEU A 128 12.95 2.45 10.43
N ASN A 129 12.66 3.48 11.24
CA ASN A 129 13.69 4.18 12.00
C ASN A 129 14.31 3.29 13.09
N GLU A 130 13.51 2.49 13.79
CA GLU A 130 13.97 1.50 14.76
C GLU A 130 14.94 0.51 14.10
N CYS A 131 14.52 -0.11 13.01
CA CYS A 131 15.31 -1.07 12.26
C CYS A 131 16.60 -0.45 11.71
N ARG A 132 16.53 0.80 11.19
CA ARG A 132 17.68 1.57 10.75
C ARG A 132 18.68 1.80 11.87
N THR A 133 18.20 2.20 13.04
CA THR A 133 19.05 2.48 14.22
C THR A 133 19.73 1.22 14.73
N THR A 134 18.98 0.12 14.84
CA THR A 134 19.51 -1.19 15.25
C THR A 134 20.63 -1.68 14.32
N ARG A 135 20.50 -1.43 13.02
CA ARG A 135 21.52 -1.77 12.01
C ARG A 135 22.66 -0.74 11.92
N GLY A 136 22.63 0.32 12.70
CA GLY A 136 23.63 1.40 12.64
C GLY A 136 23.67 2.15 11.29
N ALA A 137 22.59 2.07 10.50
CA ALA A 137 22.53 2.66 9.17
C ALA A 137 22.12 4.14 9.20
N THR A 138 22.65 4.93 8.30
CA THR A 138 22.19 6.32 8.05
C THR A 138 20.94 6.32 7.17
N TRP A 139 20.23 7.45 7.13
CA TRP A 139 19.10 7.61 6.20
C TRP A 139 19.50 7.51 4.74
N ALA A 140 20.71 7.95 4.38
CA ALA A 140 21.23 7.82 3.03
C ALA A 140 21.45 6.34 2.65
N GLN A 141 22.07 5.55 3.52
CA GLN A 141 22.28 4.11 3.31
C GLN A 141 20.94 3.36 3.24
N THR A 142 20.02 3.68 4.14
CA THR A 142 18.66 3.08 4.12
C THR A 142 17.93 3.41 2.82
N ALA A 143 17.97 4.65 2.36
CA ALA A 143 17.36 5.06 1.10
C ALA A 143 18.01 4.36 -0.11
N HIS A 144 19.32 4.20 -0.11
CA HIS A 144 20.03 3.44 -1.14
C HIS A 144 19.54 1.98 -1.19
N ASN A 145 19.46 1.30 -0.04
CA ASN A 145 18.96 -0.08 0.06
C ASN A 145 17.50 -0.22 -0.39
N LEU A 146 16.69 0.80 -0.11
CA LEU A 146 15.28 0.87 -0.49
C LEU A 146 15.06 1.46 -1.90
N ARG A 147 16.13 1.81 -2.62
CA ARG A 147 16.10 2.38 -3.98
C ARG A 147 15.17 3.61 -4.06
N CYS A 148 15.34 4.55 -3.13
CA CYS A 148 14.55 5.77 -3.06
C CYS A 148 15.39 6.97 -2.60
N GLN A 149 14.79 8.16 -2.59
CA GLN A 149 15.45 9.35 -2.05
C GLN A 149 15.28 9.43 -0.52
N PRO A 150 16.28 9.90 0.24
CA PRO A 150 16.18 10.03 1.69
C PRO A 150 14.95 10.86 2.14
N GLY A 151 14.60 11.90 1.40
CA GLY A 151 13.43 12.75 1.68
C GLY A 151 12.10 11.99 1.60
N GLN A 152 12.00 10.93 0.80
CA GLN A 152 10.79 10.09 0.72
C GLN A 152 10.61 9.29 2.03
N LEU A 153 11.69 8.84 2.65
CA LEU A 153 11.63 8.12 3.92
C LEU A 153 11.31 9.05 5.09
N THR A 154 11.99 10.19 5.18
CA THR A 154 11.74 11.16 6.26
C THR A 154 10.36 11.81 6.13
N GLY A 155 9.83 11.95 4.90
CA GLY A 155 8.49 12.47 4.62
C GLY A 155 7.36 11.57 5.14
N LEU A 156 7.59 10.27 5.33
CA LEU A 156 6.60 9.35 5.91
C LEU A 156 6.16 9.79 7.31
N LYS A 157 7.05 10.38 8.09
CA LYS A 157 6.78 10.86 9.46
C LYS A 157 5.60 11.83 9.51
N THR A 158 5.46 12.67 8.50
CA THR A 158 4.39 13.68 8.43
C THR A 158 3.17 13.22 7.63
N ALA A 159 3.30 12.12 6.89
CA ALA A 159 2.28 11.60 5.95
C ALA A 159 1.73 12.69 4.98
N ARG A 160 2.55 13.72 4.67
CA ARG A 160 2.14 14.86 3.83
C ARG A 160 2.09 14.53 2.34
N PHE A 161 2.82 13.50 1.92
CA PHE A 161 2.93 13.11 0.51
C PHE A 161 2.36 11.72 0.29
N ALA A 162 1.78 11.53 -0.89
CA ALA A 162 1.33 10.21 -1.30
C ALA A 162 2.53 9.28 -1.51
N THR A 163 2.70 8.31 -0.62
CA THR A 163 3.72 7.27 -0.78
C THR A 163 3.27 6.28 -1.85
N GLY A 164 4.16 5.96 -2.78
CA GLY A 164 3.90 4.91 -3.78
C GLY A 164 3.85 3.51 -3.14
N MET A 165 3.02 2.62 -3.70
CA MET A 165 2.87 1.26 -3.19
C MET A 165 4.18 0.47 -3.22
N SER A 166 4.95 0.61 -4.30
CA SER A 166 6.27 -0.06 -4.41
C SER A 166 7.23 0.32 -3.29
N LEU A 167 7.27 1.59 -2.88
CA LEU A 167 8.11 2.02 -1.77
C LEU A 167 7.57 1.48 -0.43
N ALA A 168 6.27 1.55 -0.18
CA ALA A 168 5.66 1.01 1.03
C ALA A 168 6.00 -0.49 1.19
N MET A 169 5.86 -1.28 0.12
CA MET A 169 6.17 -2.70 0.14
C MET A 169 7.67 -3.01 0.31
N ARG A 170 8.57 -2.18 -0.22
CA ARG A 170 10.00 -2.33 0.04
C ARG A 170 10.33 -2.06 1.51
N ILE A 171 9.68 -1.08 2.13
CA ILE A 171 9.87 -0.77 3.54
C ILE A 171 9.36 -1.92 4.41
N THR A 172 8.18 -2.48 4.16
CA THR A 172 7.64 -3.60 4.96
C THR A 172 8.58 -4.81 4.93
N GLN A 173 9.14 -5.14 3.77
CA GLN A 173 10.12 -6.21 3.62
C GLN A 173 11.44 -5.88 4.35
N TRP A 174 11.91 -4.63 4.29
CA TRP A 174 13.15 -4.23 4.94
C TRP A 174 13.04 -4.27 6.47
N VAL A 175 11.86 -3.98 7.04
CA VAL A 175 11.58 -4.09 8.48
C VAL A 175 11.11 -5.49 8.90
N ASP A 176 11.03 -6.43 7.95
CA ASP A 176 10.59 -7.81 8.16
C ASP A 176 9.23 -7.92 8.87
N ARG A 177 8.27 -7.11 8.43
CA ARG A 177 6.91 -7.13 8.97
C ARG A 177 5.88 -7.09 7.84
N PRO A 178 4.77 -7.85 7.95
CA PRO A 178 3.73 -7.86 6.93
C PRO A 178 3.07 -6.49 6.80
N ALA A 179 2.61 -6.14 5.59
CA ALA A 179 1.92 -4.88 5.32
C ALA A 179 0.71 -4.66 6.25
N ALA A 180 -0.03 -5.74 6.57
CA ALA A 180 -1.17 -5.69 7.46
C ALA A 180 -0.84 -5.12 8.86
N ALA A 181 0.42 -5.24 9.32
CA ALA A 181 0.86 -4.65 10.59
C ALA A 181 0.87 -3.11 10.59
N PHE A 182 0.82 -2.51 9.41
CA PHE A 182 0.83 -1.05 9.21
C PHE A 182 -0.47 -0.53 8.58
N ILE A 183 -1.53 -1.33 8.62
CA ILE A 183 -2.83 -0.97 8.04
C ILE A 183 -3.89 -1.03 9.12
N TYR A 184 -4.67 0.04 9.23
CA TYR A 184 -5.74 0.13 10.20
C TYR A 184 -7.09 0.48 9.55
N ARG A 185 -8.16 0.32 10.31
CA ARG A 185 -9.54 0.62 9.89
C ARG A 185 -9.88 2.06 10.25
N ALA A 186 -9.98 2.94 9.26
CA ALA A 186 -10.29 4.36 9.45
C ALA A 186 -11.78 4.65 9.26
N ARG A 187 -12.24 5.71 9.93
CA ARG A 187 -13.59 6.31 9.80
C ARG A 187 -13.57 7.63 9.00
N TRP A 188 -12.53 7.86 8.21
CA TRP A 188 -12.34 9.12 7.45
C TRP A 188 -11.61 8.87 6.13
#